data_e4bdc4e3d6cd218b4c43f5ea5f58e392
#
_entry.id   e4bdc4e3d6cd218b4c43f5ea5f58e392
#
_cell.length_a   1.000
_cell.length_b   1.000
_cell.length_c   1.000
_cell.angle_alpha   90.00
_cell.angle_beta   90.00
_cell.angle_gamma   90.00
#
_symmetry.space_group_name_H-M   'P 1'
#
loop_
_entity.id
_entity.type
_entity.pdbx_description
1 polymer ?
#
loop_
_entity_poly.entity_id
_entity_poly.type
_entity_poly.pdbx_seq_one_letter_code
_entity_poly.pdbx_strand_id
1 'polypeptide(L)' 'MSELRIGTSEAKFADMIWSNEPISSGDLAKLAYKEFAWKKTTSFTVLKRLCERGLFQNKNGIVSSIVSKETFLCSS' A
#
# COMPACT_ATOMS: atom_id res chain seq x y z
N MET A 1 -9.31 15.60 10.58
CA MET A 1 -8.87 15.35 10.19
C MET A 1 -8.10 15.32 9.70
N SER A 2 -7.83 15.35 9.54
CA SER A 2 -7.14 15.22 9.09
C SER A 2 -6.44 15.18 8.61
N GLU A 3 -6.24 15.42 8.71
CA GLU A 3 -5.41 15.39 8.12
C GLU A 3 -4.63 14.56 7.85
N LEU A 4 -5.03 13.88 7.57
CA LEU A 4 -4.11 12.91 7.25
C LEU A 4 -3.34 13.20 6.05
N ARG A 5 -2.15 12.70 5.96
CA ARG A 5 -1.28 12.92 4.86
C ARG A 5 -1.54 11.97 3.73
N ILE A 6 -2.16 10.84 4.01
CA ILE A 6 -2.49 9.82 3.02
C ILE A 6 -3.92 10.03 2.58
N GLY A 7 -4.18 10.05 1.29
CA GLY A 7 -5.53 10.13 0.78
C GLY A 7 -6.33 8.88 1.11
N THR A 8 -7.65 8.97 1.03
CA THR A 8 -8.51 7.85 1.38
C THR A 8 -8.18 6.60 0.56
N SER A 9 -7.97 6.76 -0.74
CA SER A 9 -7.65 5.63 -1.59
C SER A 9 -6.30 5.02 -1.24
N GLU A 10 -5.33 5.87 -0.92
CA GLU A 10 -4.02 5.36 -0.52
C GLU A 10 -4.11 4.61 0.80
N ALA A 11 -4.91 5.11 1.71
CA ALA A 11 -5.10 4.45 2.99
C ALA A 11 -5.73 3.06 2.80
N LYS A 12 -6.72 2.97 1.91
CA LYS A 12 -7.34 1.69 1.62
C LYS A 12 -6.37 0.74 0.94
N PHE A 13 -5.54 1.26 0.05
CA PHE A 13 -4.54 0.46 -0.63
C PHE A 13 -3.52 -0.09 0.38
N ALA A 14 -3.07 0.76 1.30
CA ALA A 14 -2.14 0.32 2.33
C ALA A 14 -2.78 -0.76 3.22
N ASP A 15 -4.02 -0.56 3.60
CA ASP A 15 -4.74 -1.54 4.41
C ASP A 15 -4.83 -2.88 3.67
N MET A 16 -5.06 -2.83 2.37
CA MET A 16 -5.13 -4.04 1.56
C MET A 16 -3.79 -4.77 1.58
N ILE A 17 -2.68 -4.04 1.51
CA ILE A 17 -1.37 -4.66 1.57
C ILE A 17 -1.17 -5.32 2.94
N TRP A 18 -1.48 -4.61 4.01
CA TRP A 18 -1.31 -5.18 5.35
C TRP A 18 -2.13 -6.45 5.54
N SER A 19 -3.29 -6.52 4.90
CA SER A 19 -4.16 -7.70 5.02
C SER A 19 -3.67 -8.88 4.19
N ASN A 20 -2.89 -8.62 3.16
CA ASN A 20 -2.48 -9.66 2.21
C ASN A 20 -0.98 -9.90 2.16
N GLU A 21 -0.22 -9.22 2.97
CA GLU A 21 1.24 -9.37 2.92
C GLU A 21 1.68 -10.74 3.43
N PRO A 22 2.78 -11.27 2.92
CA PRO A 22 3.52 -10.75 1.78
C PRO A 22 2.77 -11.06 0.48
N ILE A 23 2.80 -10.14 -0.44
CA ILE A 23 2.06 -10.27 -1.68
C ILE A 23 2.94 -9.77 -2.83
N SER A 24 2.91 -10.47 -3.96
CA SER A 24 3.70 -10.03 -5.11
C SER A 24 3.11 -8.73 -5.66
N SER A 25 3.98 -7.91 -6.26
CA SER A 25 3.52 -6.64 -6.83
C SER A 25 2.51 -6.89 -7.95
N GLY A 26 2.66 -7.98 -8.69
CA GLY A 26 1.70 -8.33 -9.73
C GLY A 26 0.33 -8.65 -9.16
N ASP A 27 0.31 -9.46 -8.11
CA ASP A 27 -0.95 -9.79 -7.45
C ASP A 27 -1.58 -8.55 -6.82
N LEU A 28 -0.74 -7.70 -6.24
CA LEU A 28 -1.22 -6.47 -5.64
C LEU A 28 -1.87 -5.57 -6.68
N ALA A 29 -1.27 -5.48 -7.87
CA ALA A 29 -1.86 -4.70 -8.95
C ALA A 29 -3.22 -5.27 -9.37
N LYS A 30 -3.34 -6.59 -9.37
CA LYS A 30 -4.62 -7.21 -9.70
C LYS A 30 -5.69 -6.88 -8.66
N LEU A 31 -5.31 -6.91 -7.38
CA LEU A 31 -6.24 -6.55 -6.32
C LEU A 31 -6.65 -5.09 -6.43
N ALA A 32 -5.70 -4.21 -6.72
CA ALA A 32 -6.01 -2.81 -6.86
C ALA A 32 -6.98 -2.57 -8.02
N TYR A 33 -6.79 -3.30 -9.11
CA TYR A 33 -7.70 -3.18 -10.22
C TYR A 33 -9.10 -3.65 -9.84
N LYS A 34 -9.17 -4.75 -9.11
CA LYS A 34 -10.44 -5.32 -8.70
C LYS A 34 -11.17 -4.43 -7.69
N GLU A 35 -10.43 -3.87 -6.74
CA GLU A 35 -11.04 -3.10 -5.66
C GLU A 35 -11.26 -1.64 -6.01
N PHE A 36 -10.35 -1.05 -6.79
CA PHE A 36 -10.38 0.38 -7.08
C PHE A 36 -10.48 0.67 -8.57
N ALA A 37 -10.42 -0.34 -9.42
CA ALA A 37 -10.35 -0.17 -10.87
C ALA A 37 -9.12 0.63 -11.29
N TRP A 38 -8.05 0.52 -10.53
CA TRP A 38 -6.80 1.20 -10.84
C TRP A 38 -6.04 0.43 -11.90
N LYS A 39 -5.47 1.17 -12.84
CA LYS A 39 -4.56 0.56 -13.81
C LYS A 39 -3.29 0.13 -13.09
N LYS A 40 -2.57 -0.81 -13.71
CA LYS A 40 -1.33 -1.31 -13.15
C LYS A 40 -0.34 -0.19 -12.85
N THR A 41 -0.24 0.78 -13.78
CA THR A 41 0.68 1.90 -13.58
C THR A 41 0.29 2.73 -12.37
N THR A 42 -1.00 2.94 -12.16
CA THR A 42 -1.48 3.70 -11.00
C THR A 42 -1.12 2.95 -9.71
N SER A 43 -1.33 1.64 -9.70
CA SER A 43 -1.00 0.84 -8.52
C SER A 43 0.47 0.94 -8.18
N PHE A 44 1.33 0.83 -9.18
CA PHE A 44 2.77 0.90 -8.95
C PHE A 44 3.20 2.28 -8.48
N THR A 45 2.56 3.33 -9.00
CA THR A 45 2.88 4.69 -8.57
C THR A 45 2.53 4.88 -7.09
N VAL A 46 1.35 4.43 -6.69
CA VAL A 46 0.95 4.57 -5.28
C VAL A 46 1.84 3.69 -4.40
N LEU A 47 2.12 2.48 -4.84
CA LEU A 47 2.99 1.59 -4.09
C LEU A 47 4.36 2.22 -3.87
N LYS A 48 4.91 2.82 -4.91
CA LYS A 48 6.21 3.47 -4.80
C LYS A 48 6.18 4.58 -3.76
N ARG A 49 5.10 5.37 -3.76
CA ARG A 49 4.96 6.44 -2.76
C ARG A 49 4.96 5.88 -1.35
N LEU A 50 4.21 4.80 -1.14
CA LEU A 50 4.15 4.19 0.18
C LEU A 50 5.50 3.62 0.59
N CYS A 51 6.23 3.05 -0.36
CA CYS A 51 7.57 2.56 -0.07
C CYS A 51 8.51 3.70 0.30
N GLU A 52 8.39 4.82 -0.39
CA GLU A 52 9.23 5.98 -0.12
C GLU A 52 8.93 6.59 1.24
N ARG A 53 7.71 6.41 1.73
CA ARG A 53 7.35 6.86 3.07
C ARG A 53 7.91 5.95 4.15
N GLY A 54 8.46 4.79 3.75
CA GLY A 54 9.00 3.85 4.71
C GLY A 54 7.97 2.92 5.32
N LEU A 55 6.80 2.85 4.73
CA LEU A 55 5.73 1.98 5.24
C LEU A 55 5.85 0.56 4.71
N PHE A 56 6.27 0.43 3.47
CA PHE A 56 6.35 -0.88 2.82
C PHE A 56 7.65 -1.02 2.07
N GLN A 57 7.97 -2.24 1.70
CA GLN A 57 9.15 -2.51 0.88
C GLN A 57 8.75 -3.49 -0.21
N ASN A 58 9.45 -3.37 -1.34
CA ASN A 58 9.27 -4.29 -2.46
C ASN A 58 10.61 -4.96 -2.68
N LYS A 59 10.70 -6.24 -2.33
CA LYS A 59 11.94 -6.97 -2.42
C LYS A 59 11.72 -8.17 -3.31
N ASN A 60 12.44 -8.21 -4.44
CA ASN A 60 12.31 -9.29 -5.40
C ASN A 60 10.88 -9.46 -5.89
N GLY A 61 10.17 -8.34 -6.03
CA GLY A 61 8.79 -8.38 -6.50
C GLY A 61 7.77 -8.73 -5.43
N ILE A 62 8.21 -8.89 -4.19
CA ILE A 62 7.32 -9.20 -3.08
C ILE A 62 7.19 -7.97 -2.19
N VAL A 63 5.97 -7.58 -1.95
CA VAL A 63 5.66 -6.40 -1.13
C VAL A 63 5.32 -6.84 0.28
N SER A 64 5.93 -6.20 1.25
CA SER A 64 5.61 -6.45 2.65
C SER A 64 5.74 -5.17 3.43
N SER A 65 5.18 -5.14 4.63
CA SER A 65 5.21 -3.94 5.43
C SER A 65 6.52 -3.83 6.20
N ILE A 66 7.00 -2.61 6.33
CA ILE A 66 8.12 -2.31 7.22
C ILE A 66 7.55 -1.88 8.56
N VAL A 67 6.44 -1.13 8.51
CA VAL A 67 5.75 -0.61 9.68
C VAL A 67 4.38 -1.29 9.75
N SER A 68 4.02 -1.80 10.90
CA SER A 68 2.72 -2.45 11.05
C SER A 68 1.61 -1.42 11.02
N LYS A 69 0.40 -1.87 10.68
CA LYS A 69 -0.76 -1.00 10.67
C LYS A 69 -0.99 -0.36 12.02
N GLU A 70 -0.83 -1.15 13.06
CA GLU A 70 -1.00 -0.67 14.42
C GLU A 70 -0.04 0.46 14.74
N THR A 71 1.24 0.26 14.40
CA THR A 71 2.25 1.26 14.61
C THR A 71 1.96 2.52 13.81
N PHE A 72 1.54 2.36 12.58
CA PHE A 72 1.21 3.49 11.71
C PHE A 72 0.08 4.33 12.32
N LEU A 73 -0.98 3.67 12.78
CA LEU A 73 -2.11 4.38 13.35
C LEU A 73 -1.75 5.05 14.66
N CYS A 74 -0.92 4.40 15.47
CA CYS A 74 -0.53 4.97 16.76
C CYS A 74 0.39 6.17 16.62
N SER A 75 1.21 6.18 15.59
CA SER A 75 2.16 7.28 15.46
C SER A 75 1.57 8.51 14.80
N SER A 76 0.36 8.41 14.31
CA SER A 76 -0.29 9.60 13.75
C SER A 76 -1.00 10.43 14.81
#